data_47adffbc58b116e59caa489c50e3dfee
#
_entry.id   47adffbc58b116e59caa489c50e3dfee
#
_cell.length_a   1.000
_cell.length_b   1.000
_cell.length_c   1.000
_cell.angle_alpha   90.00
_cell.angle_beta   90.00
_cell.angle_gamma   90.00
#
_symmetry.space_group_name_H-M   'P 1'
#
loop_
_entity.id
_entity.type
_entity.pdbx_description
1 polymer ?
#
loop_
_entity_poly.entity_id
_entity_poly.type
_entity_poly.pdbx_seq_one_letter_code
_entity_poly.pdbx_strand_id
1 'polypeptide(L)'
;FRAFTDHYIRYVESFGKQACVWGALTHAKGDTPVKSENVIMSAWYNGYANPKDMIEQGYKLISIPDGLVYIVPAAGYYYDYLNTKYLYENWTPVQIGKAVFPEKDPSILGGMFAVWNDHVGNGISTKDIHHRVYPALQTLAVKMWTGKDVSVPYADFDKQRNGISEAPGVNQLGRIGTTPGLVYEQASVAPNSETPHREIGYDYLVTFDIDGANEAKGTELFRSPDAVFYLSDPIRGMLGFARDGYLNTFSHRIHKGEKATIGISGDNKSTRLLINGQV
;
A
#
# COMPACT_ATOMS: atom_id res chain seq x y z
N PHE A 1 26.85 7.41 17.28
CA PHE A 1 25.42 7.13 17.23
C PHE A 1 24.79 7.12 18.63
N ARG A 2 25.29 6.31 19.60
CA ARG A 2 24.73 6.19 20.95
C ARG A 2 24.66 7.53 21.69
N ALA A 3 25.78 8.28 21.74
CA ALA A 3 25.83 9.62 22.38
C ALA A 3 24.85 10.61 21.70
N PHE A 4 24.73 10.55 20.38
CA PHE A 4 23.76 11.36 19.63
C PHE A 4 22.32 11.02 20.03
N THR A 5 21.99 9.74 20.10
CA THR A 5 20.63 9.28 20.47
C THR A 5 20.31 9.70 21.91
N ASP A 6 21.22 9.49 22.86
CA ASP A 6 21.03 9.92 24.27
C ASP A 6 20.80 11.44 24.38
N HIS A 7 21.61 12.22 23.64
CA HIS A 7 21.45 13.67 23.61
C HIS A 7 20.04 14.08 23.14
N TYR A 8 19.54 13.50 22.04
CA TYR A 8 18.22 13.84 21.53
C TYR A 8 17.07 13.33 22.38
N ILE A 9 17.20 12.18 23.04
CA ILE A 9 16.22 11.72 24.04
C ILE A 9 16.06 12.79 25.13
N ARG A 10 17.17 13.23 25.72
CA ARG A 10 17.16 14.25 26.77
C ARG A 10 16.66 15.62 26.27
N TYR A 11 17.01 15.96 25.04
CA TYR A 11 16.52 17.19 24.41
C TYR A 11 14.99 17.17 24.24
N VAL A 12 14.42 16.07 23.76
CA VAL A 12 12.96 15.91 23.66
C VAL A 12 12.30 16.00 25.02
N GLU A 13 12.88 15.36 26.02
CA GLU A 13 12.38 15.40 27.40
C GLU A 13 12.45 16.79 28.04
N SER A 14 13.43 17.61 27.66
CA SER A 14 13.54 18.99 28.16
C SER A 14 12.35 19.88 27.78
N PHE A 15 11.56 19.46 26.80
CA PHE A 15 10.27 20.08 26.41
C PHE A 15 9.05 19.43 27.08
N GLY A 16 9.25 18.57 28.11
CA GLY A 16 8.17 17.85 28.75
C GLY A 16 7.50 16.79 27.87
N LYS A 17 8.21 16.30 26.84
CA LYS A 17 7.74 15.28 25.92
C LYS A 17 8.41 13.94 26.21
N GLN A 18 7.72 12.84 25.92
CA GLN A 18 8.28 11.50 25.98
C GLN A 18 8.98 11.18 24.64
N ALA A 19 10.23 10.74 24.71
CA ALA A 19 10.98 10.35 23.51
C ALA A 19 10.53 8.99 23.00
N CYS A 20 10.42 8.88 21.67
CA CYS A 20 10.22 7.63 20.98
C CYS A 20 11.40 7.40 20.00
N VAL A 21 11.99 6.22 20.05
CA VAL A 21 13.08 5.84 19.15
C VAL A 21 12.69 4.61 18.32
N TRP A 22 13.21 4.56 17.10
CA TRP A 22 12.93 3.48 16.17
C TRP A 22 14.03 2.42 16.19
N GLY A 23 13.64 1.16 16.30
CA GLY A 23 14.56 0.04 16.26
C GLY A 23 15.25 -0.22 17.59
N ALA A 24 16.46 -0.76 17.52
CA ALA A 24 17.27 -1.09 18.68
C ALA A 24 18.68 -0.51 18.56
N LEU A 25 19.30 -0.26 19.70
CA LEU A 25 20.68 0.26 19.76
C LEU A 25 21.75 -0.83 19.75
N THR A 26 21.37 -2.11 19.79
CA THR A 26 22.29 -3.25 19.87
C THR A 26 23.24 -3.37 18.68
N HIS A 27 22.83 -2.88 17.49
CA HIS A 27 23.70 -2.83 16.32
C HIS A 27 24.67 -1.63 16.33
N ALA A 28 24.44 -0.65 17.21
CA ALA A 28 25.33 0.49 17.37
C ALA A 28 26.46 0.12 18.29
N LYS A 29 27.67 -0.01 17.74
CA LYS A 29 28.89 -0.31 18.50
C LYS A 29 29.19 0.79 19.55
N GLY A 30 29.80 0.38 20.66
CA GLY A 30 30.21 1.25 21.75
C GLY A 30 29.43 0.98 23.04
N ASP A 31 29.97 1.46 24.13
CA ASP A 31 29.52 1.29 25.50
C ASP A 31 28.90 2.57 26.11
N THR A 32 28.84 3.66 25.35
CA THR A 32 28.19 4.90 25.80
C THR A 32 26.76 4.61 26.25
N PRO A 33 26.40 4.91 27.50
CA PRO A 33 25.05 4.73 28.00
C PRO A 33 24.03 5.54 27.18
N VAL A 34 22.86 4.97 26.96
CA VAL A 34 21.71 5.66 26.35
C VAL A 34 20.55 5.52 27.30
N LYS A 35 19.87 6.62 27.58
CA LYS A 35 18.70 6.63 28.44
C LYS A 35 17.60 5.74 27.86
N SER A 36 17.03 4.88 28.69
CA SER A 36 15.93 3.96 28.34
C SER A 36 14.67 4.18 29.17
N GLU A 37 14.87 4.64 30.42
CA GLU A 37 13.74 4.94 31.30
C GLU A 37 12.85 6.03 30.71
N ASN A 38 11.54 5.80 30.69
CA ASN A 38 10.52 6.65 30.09
C ASN A 38 10.70 6.87 28.57
N VAL A 39 11.40 5.98 27.87
CA VAL A 39 11.59 6.02 26.42
C VAL A 39 10.75 4.93 25.77
N ILE A 40 10.09 5.27 24.66
CA ILE A 40 9.33 4.33 23.85
C ILE A 40 10.25 3.78 22.75
N MET A 41 10.26 2.46 22.57
CA MET A 41 10.99 1.79 21.50
C MET A 41 10.00 1.19 20.50
N SER A 42 10.09 1.61 19.24
CA SER A 42 9.40 0.98 18.13
C SER A 42 10.12 -0.31 17.74
N ALA A 43 9.64 -1.44 18.22
CA ALA A 43 10.27 -2.75 18.04
C ALA A 43 9.84 -3.38 16.70
N TRP A 44 10.72 -3.33 15.69
CA TRP A 44 10.40 -3.75 14.34
C TRP A 44 11.15 -5.01 13.87
N TYR A 45 12.41 -5.19 14.23
CA TYR A 45 13.22 -6.31 13.79
C TYR A 45 13.93 -6.98 14.96
N ASN A 46 13.57 -8.21 15.26
CA ASN A 46 14.12 -8.95 16.40
C ASN A 46 15.62 -9.32 16.24
N GLY A 47 16.13 -9.28 15.02
CA GLY A 47 17.58 -9.48 14.79
C GLY A 47 18.44 -8.38 15.39
N TYR A 48 17.88 -7.22 15.73
CA TYR A 48 18.63 -6.12 16.36
C TYR A 48 18.57 -6.15 17.88
N ALA A 49 17.48 -6.58 18.47
CA ALA A 49 17.38 -6.83 19.90
C ALA A 49 16.18 -7.71 20.26
N ASN A 50 16.32 -8.44 21.36
CA ASN A 50 15.21 -9.18 21.93
C ASN A 50 14.26 -8.21 22.64
N PRO A 51 12.95 -8.25 22.36
CA PRO A 51 11.96 -7.41 23.03
C PRO A 51 11.97 -7.52 24.57
N LYS A 52 12.28 -8.69 25.13
CA LYS A 52 12.40 -8.86 26.59
C LYS A 52 13.56 -8.05 27.17
N ASP A 53 14.71 -8.09 26.50
CA ASP A 53 15.90 -7.33 26.93
C ASP A 53 15.64 -5.82 26.85
N MET A 54 14.86 -5.37 25.87
CA MET A 54 14.46 -3.95 25.77
C MET A 54 13.59 -3.54 26.98
N ILE A 55 12.64 -4.37 27.40
CA ILE A 55 11.81 -4.10 28.57
C ILE A 55 12.65 -4.12 29.86
N GLU A 56 13.57 -5.06 29.99
CA GLU A 56 14.50 -5.14 31.14
C GLU A 56 15.39 -3.91 31.23
N GLN A 57 15.72 -3.29 30.09
CA GLN A 57 16.46 -2.02 30.04
C GLN A 57 15.59 -0.80 30.38
N GLY A 58 14.28 -0.95 30.55
CA GLY A 58 13.37 0.11 30.93
C GLY A 58 12.58 0.76 29.78
N TYR A 59 12.69 0.27 28.55
CA TYR A 59 11.88 0.75 27.44
C TYR A 59 10.43 0.28 27.56
N LYS A 60 9.49 1.11 27.08
CA LYS A 60 8.15 0.65 26.67
C LYS A 60 8.14 0.40 25.18
N LEU A 61 7.43 -0.61 24.73
CA LEU A 61 7.46 -1.05 23.35
C LEU A 61 6.18 -0.71 22.57
N ILE A 62 6.37 -0.36 21.30
CA ILE A 62 5.32 -0.45 20.27
C ILE A 62 5.70 -1.59 19.34
N SER A 63 4.78 -2.54 19.15
CA SER A 63 4.99 -3.70 18.29
C SER A 63 4.83 -3.35 16.81
N ILE A 64 5.90 -3.50 16.03
CA ILE A 64 5.89 -3.23 14.58
C ILE A 64 6.67 -4.32 13.85
N PRO A 65 6.31 -5.61 14.01
CA PRO A 65 7.08 -6.69 13.39
C PRO A 65 7.08 -6.57 11.87
N ASP A 66 8.26 -6.32 11.30
CA ASP A 66 8.47 -6.05 9.88
C ASP A 66 7.94 -7.16 8.96
N GLY A 67 8.10 -8.42 9.36
CA GLY A 67 7.56 -9.57 8.64
C GLY A 67 6.03 -9.72 8.66
N LEU A 68 5.29 -8.84 9.36
CA LEU A 68 3.83 -8.91 9.48
C LEU A 68 3.13 -7.61 9.12
N VAL A 69 3.72 -6.45 9.45
CA VAL A 69 3.02 -5.16 9.40
C VAL A 69 3.75 -4.10 8.56
N TYR A 70 4.74 -4.48 7.76
CA TYR A 70 5.38 -3.59 6.81
C TYR A 70 4.69 -3.67 5.45
N ILE A 71 4.22 -2.52 4.96
CA ILE A 71 3.75 -2.32 3.59
C ILE A 71 4.89 -1.65 2.83
N VAL A 72 5.42 -2.35 1.81
CA VAL A 72 6.46 -1.80 0.92
C VAL A 72 6.01 -2.07 -0.52
N PRO A 73 5.27 -1.13 -1.12
CA PRO A 73 4.67 -1.32 -2.43
C PRO A 73 5.69 -1.74 -3.49
N ALA A 74 5.38 -2.80 -4.24
CA ALA A 74 6.17 -3.33 -5.35
C ALA A 74 7.60 -3.81 -4.99
N ALA A 75 7.95 -3.92 -3.72
CA ALA A 75 9.32 -4.29 -3.30
C ALA A 75 9.63 -5.78 -3.44
N GLY A 76 8.62 -6.65 -3.29
CA GLY A 76 8.78 -8.10 -3.40
C GLY A 76 9.38 -8.80 -2.17
N TYR A 77 10.00 -8.07 -1.24
CA TYR A 77 10.61 -8.61 -0.01
C TYR A 77 9.78 -8.37 1.26
N TYR A 78 8.81 -7.45 1.21
CA TYR A 78 7.77 -7.25 2.21
C TYR A 78 6.39 -7.31 1.56
N TYR A 79 5.34 -7.07 2.32
CA TYR A 79 3.99 -7.07 1.79
C TYR A 79 3.71 -5.86 0.90
N ASP A 80 3.09 -6.11 -0.24
CA ASP A 80 2.40 -5.08 -1.02
C ASP A 80 1.06 -4.74 -0.36
N TYR A 81 0.36 -5.78 0.12
CA TYR A 81 -0.83 -5.71 0.96
C TYR A 81 -0.65 -6.60 2.19
N LEU A 82 -0.97 -6.12 3.38
CA LEU A 82 -0.88 -6.95 4.58
C LEU A 82 -1.83 -8.14 4.51
N ASN A 83 -1.42 -9.25 5.11
CA ASN A 83 -2.32 -10.38 5.33
C ASN A 83 -3.28 -10.06 6.49
N THR A 84 -4.32 -9.28 6.19
CA THR A 84 -5.29 -8.80 7.18
C THR A 84 -6.02 -9.94 7.88
N LYS A 85 -6.27 -11.06 7.18
CA LYS A 85 -6.87 -12.25 7.80
C LYS A 85 -5.97 -12.82 8.89
N TYR A 86 -4.70 -13.04 8.59
CA TYR A 86 -3.75 -13.54 9.59
C TYR A 86 -3.62 -12.60 10.80
N LEU A 87 -3.49 -11.29 10.55
CA LEU A 87 -3.41 -10.29 11.61
C LEU A 87 -4.66 -10.29 12.47
N TYR A 88 -5.83 -10.37 11.86
CA TYR A 88 -7.10 -10.39 12.59
C TYR A 88 -7.28 -11.63 13.46
N GLU A 89 -7.00 -12.81 12.91
CA GLU A 89 -7.25 -14.10 13.59
C GLU A 89 -6.14 -14.48 14.56
N ASN A 90 -4.87 -14.14 14.29
CA ASN A 90 -3.73 -14.74 14.97
C ASN A 90 -2.80 -13.77 15.68
N TRP A 91 -2.72 -12.50 15.26
CA TRP A 91 -1.75 -11.56 15.80
C TRP A 91 -2.36 -10.64 16.86
N THR A 92 -1.56 -10.27 17.83
CA THR A 92 -1.85 -9.19 18.79
C THR A 92 -0.57 -8.39 19.05
N PRO A 93 -0.67 -7.13 19.54
CA PRO A 93 0.52 -6.32 19.85
C PRO A 93 1.47 -6.93 20.86
N VAL A 94 0.99 -7.81 21.71
CA VAL A 94 1.84 -8.49 22.72
C VAL A 94 2.71 -9.60 22.12
N GLN A 95 2.53 -9.89 20.82
CA GLN A 95 3.40 -10.79 20.07
C GLN A 95 4.37 -9.98 19.22
N ILE A 96 5.64 -9.91 19.60
CA ILE A 96 6.71 -9.21 18.92
C ILE A 96 7.73 -10.25 18.44
N GLY A 97 7.64 -10.63 17.17
CA GLY A 97 8.41 -11.72 16.60
C GLY A 97 8.14 -13.04 17.33
N LYS A 98 9.16 -13.64 17.94
CA LYS A 98 9.05 -14.87 18.73
C LYS A 98 8.70 -14.61 20.21
N ALA A 99 8.80 -13.38 20.66
CA ALA A 99 8.46 -13.02 22.04
C ALA A 99 6.95 -12.83 22.17
N VAL A 100 6.37 -13.42 23.19
CA VAL A 100 4.96 -13.27 23.56
C VAL A 100 4.91 -12.79 25.01
N PHE A 101 4.13 -11.74 25.23
CA PHE A 101 3.93 -11.13 26.53
C PHE A 101 2.49 -11.38 26.98
N PRO A 102 2.20 -11.24 28.28
CA PRO A 102 0.82 -11.28 28.79
C PRO A 102 -0.06 -10.23 28.07
N GLU A 103 -1.32 -10.56 27.87
CA GLU A 103 -2.30 -9.56 27.41
C GLU A 103 -2.34 -8.39 28.41
N LYS A 104 -2.41 -7.18 27.88
CA LYS A 104 -2.40 -5.93 28.65
C LYS A 104 -1.12 -5.69 29.46
N ASP A 105 0.01 -6.28 29.05
CA ASP A 105 1.30 -5.96 29.65
C ASP A 105 1.56 -4.45 29.56
N PRO A 106 1.81 -3.76 30.68
CA PRO A 106 1.97 -2.30 30.70
C PRO A 106 3.23 -1.81 29.97
N SER A 107 4.15 -2.73 29.65
CA SER A 107 5.34 -2.42 28.86
C SER A 107 5.05 -2.41 27.35
N ILE A 108 3.92 -2.95 26.90
CA ILE A 108 3.52 -2.99 25.50
C ILE A 108 2.39 -1.98 25.29
N LEU A 109 2.72 -0.85 24.64
CA LEU A 109 1.77 0.24 24.46
C LEU A 109 0.75 -0.02 23.34
N GLY A 110 1.05 -0.95 22.45
CA GLY A 110 0.19 -1.29 21.32
C GLY A 110 1.02 -1.72 20.11
N GLY A 111 0.41 -1.63 18.94
CA GLY A 111 1.08 -1.93 17.69
C GLY A 111 0.79 -0.87 16.63
N MET A 112 1.63 -0.82 15.62
CA MET A 112 1.38 -0.03 14.42
C MET A 112 1.89 -0.77 13.20
N PHE A 113 1.44 -0.36 12.02
CA PHE A 113 2.03 -0.77 10.75
C PHE A 113 2.86 0.37 10.17
N ALA A 114 3.76 0.03 9.27
CA ALA A 114 4.60 1.01 8.59
C ALA A 114 4.38 0.93 7.07
N VAL A 115 4.46 2.09 6.42
CA VAL A 115 4.43 2.20 4.96
C VAL A 115 5.75 2.81 4.51
N TRP A 116 6.50 2.06 3.70
CA TRP A 116 7.81 2.46 3.21
C TRP A 116 7.79 2.65 1.70
N ASN A 117 8.38 3.72 1.24
CA ASN A 117 8.44 4.07 -0.18
C ASN A 117 9.82 3.77 -0.76
N ASP A 118 10.31 2.54 -0.58
CA ASP A 118 11.63 2.11 -1.05
C ASP A 118 11.74 2.15 -2.59
N HIS A 119 10.61 1.99 -3.26
CA HIS A 119 10.49 2.05 -4.72
C HIS A 119 9.62 3.22 -5.16
N VAL A 120 9.93 4.42 -4.66
CA VAL A 120 9.26 5.66 -5.08
C VAL A 120 9.49 5.86 -6.57
N GLY A 121 8.45 6.31 -7.27
CA GLY A 121 8.59 6.72 -8.63
C GLY A 121 8.32 5.65 -9.68
N ASN A 122 7.62 4.58 -9.33
CA ASN A 122 7.21 3.53 -10.26
C ASN A 122 5.75 3.64 -10.71
N GLY A 123 5.15 4.83 -10.62
CA GLY A 123 3.76 5.06 -11.01
C GLY A 123 2.72 4.70 -9.94
N ILE A 124 3.15 4.45 -8.70
CA ILE A 124 2.23 4.25 -7.57
C ILE A 124 1.70 5.60 -7.11
N SER A 125 0.40 5.79 -7.23
CA SER A 125 -0.28 7.03 -6.84
C SER A 125 -0.63 7.05 -5.34
N THR A 126 -1.01 8.22 -4.85
CA THR A 126 -1.55 8.38 -3.49
C THR A 126 -2.77 7.47 -3.26
N LYS A 127 -3.61 7.27 -4.26
CA LYS A 127 -4.78 6.37 -4.17
C LYS A 127 -4.35 4.91 -3.99
N ASP A 128 -3.29 4.48 -4.67
CA ASP A 128 -2.77 3.12 -4.52
C ASP A 128 -2.21 2.87 -3.13
N ILE A 129 -1.53 3.87 -2.56
CA ILE A 129 -1.06 3.81 -1.16
C ILE A 129 -2.25 3.74 -0.20
N HIS A 130 -3.24 4.60 -0.40
CA HIS A 130 -4.44 4.62 0.43
C HIS A 130 -5.17 3.27 0.41
N HIS A 131 -5.31 2.66 -0.75
CA HIS A 131 -5.94 1.36 -0.92
C HIS A 131 -5.19 0.23 -0.16
N ARG A 132 -3.88 0.36 0.02
CA ARG A 132 -3.06 -0.57 0.82
C ARG A 132 -3.19 -0.31 2.32
N VAL A 133 -3.22 0.95 2.69
CA VAL A 133 -3.22 1.41 4.07
C VAL A 133 -4.56 1.14 4.76
N TYR A 134 -5.67 1.39 4.06
CA TYR A 134 -6.97 1.41 4.72
C TYR A 134 -7.40 0.05 5.28
N PRO A 135 -7.27 -1.09 4.58
CA PRO A 135 -7.54 -2.41 5.15
C PRO A 135 -6.64 -2.74 6.35
N ALA A 136 -5.37 -2.33 6.30
CA ALA A 136 -4.44 -2.49 7.42
C ALA A 136 -4.88 -1.70 8.64
N LEU A 137 -5.24 -0.41 8.44
CA LEU A 137 -5.71 0.48 9.50
C LEU A 137 -6.95 -0.09 10.21
N GLN A 138 -7.97 -0.51 9.45
CA GLN A 138 -9.19 -1.08 10.00
C GLN A 138 -8.90 -2.35 10.81
N THR A 139 -8.05 -3.22 10.30
CA THR A 139 -7.68 -4.47 10.97
C THR A 139 -6.91 -4.21 12.26
N LEU A 140 -5.91 -3.33 12.23
CA LEU A 140 -5.14 -3.01 13.42
C LEU A 140 -6.00 -2.27 14.46
N ALA A 141 -6.90 -1.39 14.05
CA ALA A 141 -7.80 -0.69 14.97
C ALA A 141 -8.60 -1.69 15.80
N VAL A 142 -9.17 -2.72 15.19
CA VAL A 142 -9.86 -3.79 15.92
C VAL A 142 -8.91 -4.51 16.88
N LYS A 143 -7.71 -4.88 16.40
CA LYS A 143 -6.73 -5.62 17.23
C LYS A 143 -6.20 -4.79 18.40
N MET A 144 -6.04 -3.48 18.23
CA MET A 144 -5.66 -2.59 19.34
C MET A 144 -6.76 -2.48 20.38
N TRP A 145 -8.02 -2.58 19.97
CA TRP A 145 -9.17 -2.48 20.89
C TRP A 145 -9.50 -3.79 21.58
N THR A 146 -9.47 -4.90 20.85
CA THR A 146 -9.95 -6.21 21.36
C THR A 146 -8.83 -7.16 21.79
N GLY A 147 -7.57 -6.91 21.39
CA GLY A 147 -6.49 -7.88 21.59
C GLY A 147 -6.75 -9.18 20.82
N LYS A 148 -6.66 -10.32 21.51
CA LYS A 148 -6.93 -11.63 20.93
C LYS A 148 -8.43 -11.96 20.81
N ASP A 149 -9.26 -11.30 21.60
CA ASP A 149 -10.67 -11.66 21.79
C ASP A 149 -11.54 -10.97 20.71
N VAL A 150 -11.37 -11.36 19.46
CA VAL A 150 -12.23 -10.93 18.35
C VAL A 150 -13.50 -11.79 18.35
N SER A 151 -14.66 -11.15 18.47
CA SER A 151 -15.97 -11.82 18.55
C SER A 151 -16.62 -12.07 17.18
N VAL A 152 -16.19 -11.35 16.14
CA VAL A 152 -16.75 -11.43 14.80
C VAL A 152 -15.83 -12.29 13.93
N PRO A 153 -16.34 -13.29 13.18
CA PRO A 153 -15.54 -14.03 12.22
C PRO A 153 -14.91 -13.12 11.16
N TYR A 154 -13.70 -13.44 10.70
CA TYR A 154 -13.01 -12.59 9.75
C TYR A 154 -13.81 -12.30 8.46
N ALA A 155 -14.55 -13.30 7.95
CA ALA A 155 -15.36 -13.11 6.74
C ALA A 155 -16.45 -12.04 6.92
N ASP A 156 -17.07 -11.98 8.09
CA ASP A 156 -18.08 -10.99 8.41
C ASP A 156 -17.44 -9.61 8.64
N PHE A 157 -16.31 -9.58 9.34
CA PHE A 157 -15.51 -8.35 9.49
C PHE A 157 -15.08 -7.80 8.14
N ASP A 158 -14.53 -8.63 7.26
CA ASP A 158 -14.07 -8.24 5.93
C ASP A 158 -15.21 -7.66 5.06
N LYS A 159 -16.39 -8.28 5.14
CA LYS A 159 -17.59 -7.76 4.49
C LYS A 159 -18.04 -6.42 5.08
N GLN A 160 -18.04 -6.28 6.40
CA GLN A 160 -18.46 -5.06 7.09
C GLN A 160 -17.51 -3.90 6.83
N ARG A 161 -16.19 -4.13 6.89
CA ARG A 161 -15.20 -3.07 6.67
C ARG A 161 -15.26 -2.47 5.28
N ASN A 162 -15.64 -3.25 4.26
CA ASN A 162 -15.83 -2.75 2.89
C ASN A 162 -17.01 -1.77 2.77
N GLY A 163 -17.96 -1.81 3.71
CA GLY A 163 -19.06 -0.84 3.81
C GLY A 163 -18.70 0.43 4.60
N ILE A 164 -17.54 0.49 5.24
CA ILE A 164 -17.11 1.66 5.98
C ILE A 164 -16.50 2.67 5.02
N SER A 165 -17.00 3.88 5.04
CA SER A 165 -16.49 4.96 4.20
C SER A 165 -15.04 5.28 4.55
N GLU A 166 -14.21 5.37 3.53
CA GLU A 166 -12.87 5.92 3.61
C GLU A 166 -12.91 7.45 3.78
N ALA A 167 -11.75 8.08 3.80
CA ALA A 167 -11.67 9.54 3.85
C ALA A 167 -12.41 10.18 2.66
N PRO A 168 -13.02 11.36 2.85
CA PRO A 168 -13.73 12.06 1.77
C PRO A 168 -12.90 12.18 0.50
N GLY A 169 -13.49 11.83 -0.64
CA GLY A 169 -12.84 11.89 -1.94
C GLY A 169 -12.00 10.68 -2.34
N VAL A 170 -11.74 9.73 -1.45
CA VAL A 170 -10.93 8.51 -1.72
C VAL A 170 -11.71 7.20 -1.61
N ASN A 171 -12.96 7.23 -1.19
CA ASN A 171 -13.81 6.03 -1.13
C ASN A 171 -14.12 5.50 -2.54
N GLN A 172 -13.22 4.70 -3.09
CA GLN A 172 -13.37 4.13 -4.43
C GLN A 172 -14.51 3.11 -4.48
N LEU A 173 -14.64 2.25 -3.49
CA LEU A 173 -15.69 1.25 -3.42
C LEU A 173 -17.08 1.88 -3.31
N GLY A 174 -17.22 2.95 -2.54
CA GLY A 174 -18.47 3.69 -2.40
C GLY A 174 -18.87 4.48 -3.66
N ARG A 175 -17.89 4.92 -4.46
CA ARG A 175 -18.15 5.72 -5.67
C ARG A 175 -18.46 4.88 -6.91
N ILE A 176 -17.82 3.73 -7.04
CA ILE A 176 -17.89 2.90 -8.26
C ILE A 176 -18.75 1.67 -8.01
N GLY A 177 -18.91 1.29 -6.74
CA GLY A 177 -19.60 0.06 -6.33
C GLY A 177 -18.68 -1.16 -6.41
N THR A 178 -19.23 -2.29 -5.99
CA THR A 178 -18.51 -3.56 -5.90
C THR A 178 -19.14 -4.66 -6.76
N THR A 179 -20.26 -4.36 -7.42
CA THR A 179 -20.95 -5.33 -8.26
C THR A 179 -20.32 -5.33 -9.66
N PRO A 180 -19.76 -6.45 -10.13
CA PRO A 180 -19.25 -6.56 -11.48
C PRO A 180 -20.36 -6.34 -12.50
N GLY A 181 -20.06 -5.60 -13.56
CA GLY A 181 -21.03 -5.34 -14.63
C GLY A 181 -20.49 -4.41 -15.69
N LEU A 182 -21.24 -4.30 -16.78
CA LEU A 182 -20.99 -3.32 -17.83
C LEU A 182 -21.29 -1.91 -17.29
N VAL A 183 -20.27 -1.06 -17.26
CA VAL A 183 -20.36 0.31 -16.73
C VAL A 183 -20.72 1.29 -17.84
N TYR A 184 -20.15 1.09 -19.03
CA TYR A 184 -20.34 1.96 -20.18
C TYR A 184 -20.06 1.24 -21.48
N GLU A 185 -20.85 1.52 -22.51
CA GLU A 185 -20.65 1.04 -23.87
C GLU A 185 -21.02 2.14 -24.86
N GLN A 186 -20.23 2.27 -25.91
CA GLN A 186 -20.49 3.18 -27.01
C GLN A 186 -20.06 2.53 -28.33
N ALA A 187 -20.96 2.45 -29.28
CA ALA A 187 -20.74 1.76 -30.56
C ALA A 187 -19.71 2.46 -31.47
N SER A 188 -19.52 3.76 -31.33
CA SER A 188 -18.53 4.54 -32.09
C SER A 188 -18.09 5.73 -31.26
N VAL A 189 -16.79 5.92 -31.18
CA VAL A 189 -16.16 7.00 -30.40
C VAL A 189 -15.59 8.06 -31.35
N ALA A 190 -16.10 9.29 -31.25
CA ALA A 190 -15.48 10.43 -31.91
C ALA A 190 -14.27 10.93 -31.12
N PRO A 191 -13.28 11.57 -31.80
CA PRO A 191 -12.18 12.21 -31.09
C PRO A 191 -12.66 13.17 -30.00
N ASN A 192 -12.01 13.15 -28.83
CA ASN A 192 -12.35 13.98 -27.67
C ASN A 192 -13.74 13.72 -27.06
N SER A 193 -14.32 12.56 -27.28
CA SER A 193 -15.53 12.14 -26.58
C SER A 193 -15.24 11.96 -25.08
N GLU A 194 -16.17 12.41 -24.24
CA GLU A 194 -16.12 12.18 -22.80
C GLU A 194 -17.04 11.02 -22.41
N THR A 195 -16.58 10.20 -21.47
CA THR A 195 -17.42 9.18 -20.84
C THR A 195 -18.18 9.79 -19.65
N PRO A 196 -19.34 9.24 -19.26
CA PRO A 196 -20.06 9.70 -18.08
C PRO A 196 -19.29 9.41 -16.76
N HIS A 197 -18.32 8.51 -16.82
CA HIS A 197 -17.50 8.12 -15.67
C HIS A 197 -16.10 8.70 -15.79
N ARG A 198 -15.67 9.46 -14.79
CA ARG A 198 -14.32 10.04 -14.73
C ARG A 198 -13.27 9.08 -14.21
N GLU A 199 -13.70 8.03 -13.52
CA GLU A 199 -12.82 7.03 -12.88
C GLU A 199 -13.45 5.66 -13.05
N ILE A 200 -12.58 4.64 -13.17
CA ILE A 200 -12.91 3.23 -12.98
C ILE A 200 -12.06 2.70 -11.83
N GLY A 201 -12.63 1.80 -11.02
CA GLY A 201 -11.93 1.18 -9.90
C GLY A 201 -10.99 0.08 -10.34
N TYR A 202 -10.42 -0.60 -9.36
CA TYR A 202 -9.64 -1.82 -9.60
C TYR A 202 -10.53 -2.94 -10.11
N ASP A 203 -9.90 -3.94 -10.74
CA ASP A 203 -10.55 -5.05 -11.42
C ASP A 203 -11.41 -4.57 -12.60
N TYR A 204 -10.83 -3.70 -13.41
CA TYR A 204 -11.48 -3.18 -14.60
C TYR A 204 -11.00 -3.85 -15.88
N LEU A 205 -11.85 -3.79 -16.91
CA LEU A 205 -11.53 -4.10 -18.29
C LEU A 205 -12.10 -2.98 -19.19
N VAL A 206 -11.24 -2.38 -19.99
CA VAL A 206 -11.64 -1.42 -21.03
C VAL A 206 -11.27 -2.01 -22.38
N THR A 207 -12.20 -2.07 -23.32
CA THR A 207 -11.97 -2.63 -24.66
C THR A 207 -12.26 -1.61 -25.74
N PHE A 208 -11.47 -1.64 -26.82
CA PHE A 208 -11.61 -0.81 -28.00
C PHE A 208 -11.43 -1.65 -29.25
N ASP A 209 -12.37 -1.57 -30.18
CA ASP A 209 -12.14 -2.03 -31.55
C ASP A 209 -11.43 -0.94 -32.32
N ILE A 210 -10.27 -1.25 -32.87
CA ILE A 210 -9.46 -0.31 -33.66
C ILE A 210 -9.33 -0.75 -35.10
N ASP A 211 -9.25 0.26 -35.97
CA ASP A 211 -8.79 0.12 -37.37
C ASP A 211 -7.52 0.97 -37.50
N GLY A 212 -6.36 0.30 -37.42
CA GLY A 212 -5.06 0.93 -37.23
C GLY A 212 -4.67 1.79 -38.42
N ALA A 213 -4.38 3.05 -38.15
CA ALA A 213 -3.66 3.93 -39.06
C ALA A 213 -2.16 3.97 -38.70
N ASN A 214 -1.38 4.72 -39.44
CA ASN A 214 0.02 4.93 -39.08
C ASN A 214 0.09 6.03 -38.01
N GLU A 215 -0.03 5.63 -36.75
CA GLU A 215 -0.17 6.56 -35.65
C GLU A 215 1.14 7.25 -35.32
N ALA A 216 1.10 8.58 -35.20
CA ALA A 216 2.23 9.37 -34.74
C ALA A 216 2.56 9.03 -33.28
N LYS A 217 3.83 9.15 -32.90
CA LYS A 217 4.24 9.03 -31.50
C LYS A 217 3.52 10.08 -30.65
N GLY A 218 3.02 9.65 -29.49
CA GLY A 218 2.24 10.47 -28.59
C GLY A 218 0.73 10.45 -28.86
N THR A 219 0.24 9.62 -29.82
CA THR A 219 -1.20 9.45 -30.05
C THR A 219 -1.86 8.79 -28.86
N GLU A 220 -2.78 9.52 -28.23
CA GLU A 220 -3.55 9.04 -27.09
C GLU A 220 -4.71 8.16 -27.54
N LEU A 221 -5.00 7.11 -26.77
CA LEU A 221 -6.18 6.28 -26.94
C LEU A 221 -7.31 6.79 -26.03
N PHE A 222 -7.01 6.98 -24.74
CA PHE A 222 -7.90 7.64 -23.78
C PHE A 222 -7.09 8.17 -22.60
N ARG A 223 -7.73 9.03 -21.82
CA ARG A 223 -7.12 9.58 -20.59
C ARG A 223 -8.13 9.68 -19.45
N SER A 224 -7.62 9.63 -18.26
CA SER A 224 -8.27 10.04 -17.03
C SER A 224 -7.49 11.19 -16.38
N PRO A 225 -7.95 11.77 -15.26
CA PRO A 225 -7.16 12.76 -14.55
C PRO A 225 -5.75 12.30 -14.12
N ASP A 226 -5.59 10.99 -13.86
CA ASP A 226 -4.38 10.42 -13.26
C ASP A 226 -3.53 9.60 -14.26
N ALA A 227 -4.07 9.25 -15.43
CA ALA A 227 -3.40 8.39 -16.39
C ALA A 227 -3.72 8.75 -17.85
N VAL A 228 -2.77 8.48 -18.74
CA VAL A 228 -2.95 8.56 -20.19
C VAL A 228 -2.59 7.21 -20.78
N PHE A 229 -3.49 6.64 -21.57
CA PHE A 229 -3.22 5.46 -22.37
C PHE A 229 -2.95 5.86 -23.81
N TYR A 230 -1.85 5.35 -24.34
CA TYR A 230 -1.38 5.67 -25.69
C TYR A 230 -1.63 4.53 -26.66
N LEU A 231 -2.17 4.86 -27.81
CA LEU A 231 -2.15 4.00 -28.99
C LEU A 231 -0.72 3.88 -29.53
N SER A 232 0.04 4.98 -29.42
CA SER A 232 1.45 5.06 -29.80
C SER A 232 2.17 5.93 -28.77
N ASP A 233 2.94 5.34 -27.88
CA ASP A 233 3.62 6.09 -26.82
C ASP A 233 4.65 7.09 -27.37
N PRO A 234 4.97 8.17 -26.64
CA PRO A 234 5.81 9.25 -27.16
C PRO A 234 7.28 8.86 -27.34
N ILE A 235 7.74 7.77 -26.74
CA ILE A 235 9.15 7.37 -26.76
C ILE A 235 9.38 6.24 -27.76
N ARG A 236 8.66 5.14 -27.63
CA ARG A 236 8.86 3.90 -28.39
C ARG A 236 7.88 3.73 -29.55
N GLY A 237 6.74 4.43 -29.51
CA GLY A 237 5.66 4.29 -30.50
C GLY A 237 4.95 2.93 -30.41
N MET A 238 4.79 2.43 -29.21
CA MET A 238 4.08 1.19 -28.88
C MET A 238 2.87 1.51 -28.03
N LEU A 239 1.95 0.56 -27.89
CA LEU A 239 0.90 0.69 -26.88
C LEU A 239 1.52 0.88 -25.49
N GLY A 240 0.96 1.77 -24.70
CA GLY A 240 1.51 2.06 -23.39
C GLY A 240 0.60 2.96 -22.57
N PHE A 241 1.02 3.25 -21.36
CA PHE A 241 0.35 4.22 -20.51
C PHE A 241 1.33 5.01 -19.66
N ALA A 242 1.00 6.24 -19.35
CA ALA A 242 1.69 7.06 -18.37
C ALA A 242 0.78 7.28 -17.17
N ARG A 243 1.34 7.19 -15.98
CA ARG A 243 0.68 7.46 -14.70
C ARG A 243 1.67 8.15 -13.78
N ASP A 244 1.26 9.24 -13.15
CA ASP A 244 2.13 10.06 -12.29
C ASP A 244 3.49 10.41 -12.94
N GLY A 245 3.50 10.66 -14.26
CA GLY A 245 4.73 10.99 -15.02
C GLY A 245 5.58 9.77 -15.39
N TYR A 246 5.20 8.55 -15.03
CA TYR A 246 5.93 7.32 -15.40
C TYR A 246 5.29 6.63 -16.59
N LEU A 247 6.09 6.47 -17.66
CA LEU A 247 5.67 5.76 -18.86
C LEU A 247 5.96 4.26 -18.75
N ASN A 248 4.92 3.47 -18.93
CA ASN A 248 5.00 2.03 -19.07
C ASN A 248 4.62 1.65 -20.50
N THR A 249 5.44 0.83 -21.15
CA THR A 249 5.26 0.44 -22.55
C THR A 249 4.98 -1.05 -22.64
N PHE A 250 3.93 -1.43 -23.35
CA PHE A 250 3.66 -2.82 -23.69
C PHE A 250 4.51 -3.27 -24.89
N SER A 251 4.66 -4.59 -25.06
CA SER A 251 5.45 -5.16 -26.16
C SER A 251 4.66 -5.29 -27.46
N HIS A 252 3.70 -4.42 -27.72
CA HIS A 252 2.87 -4.43 -28.93
C HIS A 252 2.84 -3.05 -29.59
N ARG A 253 2.91 -3.04 -30.91
CA ARG A 253 2.75 -1.86 -31.77
C ARG A 253 1.60 -2.10 -32.72
N ILE A 254 0.73 -1.12 -32.87
CA ILE A 254 -0.31 -1.15 -33.89
C ILE A 254 0.32 -0.83 -35.26
N HIS A 255 0.03 -1.68 -36.22
CA HIS A 255 0.50 -1.50 -37.59
C HIS A 255 -0.61 -0.90 -38.49
N LYS A 256 -0.18 -0.26 -39.55
CA LYS A 256 -1.12 0.31 -40.54
C LYS A 256 -2.02 -0.79 -41.10
N GLY A 257 -3.35 -0.56 -41.01
CA GLY A 257 -4.36 -1.50 -41.48
C GLY A 257 -4.63 -2.68 -40.55
N GLU A 258 -4.00 -2.70 -39.39
CA GLU A 258 -4.29 -3.71 -38.36
C GLU A 258 -5.68 -3.46 -37.76
N LYS A 259 -6.51 -4.49 -37.77
CA LYS A 259 -7.81 -4.49 -37.10
C LYS A 259 -7.73 -5.40 -35.89
N ALA A 260 -7.96 -4.85 -34.71
CA ALA A 260 -7.86 -5.61 -33.49
C ALA A 260 -8.82 -5.07 -32.42
N THR A 261 -9.25 -5.93 -31.53
CA THR A 261 -9.82 -5.54 -30.25
C THR A 261 -8.68 -5.43 -29.23
N ILE A 262 -8.44 -4.21 -28.77
CA ILE A 262 -7.50 -3.95 -27.68
C ILE A 262 -8.26 -3.99 -26.37
N GLY A 263 -7.79 -4.79 -25.43
CA GLY A 263 -8.26 -4.81 -24.05
C GLY A 263 -7.17 -4.31 -23.10
N ILE A 264 -7.55 -3.47 -22.14
CA ILE A 264 -6.71 -3.04 -21.04
C ILE A 264 -7.37 -3.47 -19.75
N SER A 265 -6.78 -4.45 -19.10
CA SER A 265 -7.27 -4.98 -17.83
C SER A 265 -6.33 -4.54 -16.70
N GLY A 266 -6.91 -4.04 -15.62
CA GLY A 266 -6.15 -3.60 -14.44
C GLY A 266 -6.74 -4.11 -13.15
N ASP A 267 -5.85 -4.54 -12.29
CA ASP A 267 -6.12 -4.79 -10.88
C ASP A 267 -5.21 -3.87 -10.01
N ASN A 268 -5.26 -4.03 -8.70
CA ASN A 268 -4.46 -3.24 -7.77
C ASN A 268 -2.94 -3.53 -7.82
N LYS A 269 -2.49 -4.45 -8.67
CA LYS A 269 -1.09 -4.90 -8.77
C LYS A 269 -0.53 -4.84 -10.19
N SER A 270 -1.37 -4.93 -11.19
CA SER A 270 -0.91 -5.07 -12.57
C SER A 270 -1.87 -4.42 -13.57
N THR A 271 -1.30 -3.99 -14.68
CA THR A 271 -2.03 -3.60 -15.88
C THR A 271 -1.61 -4.51 -17.02
N ARG A 272 -2.57 -5.16 -17.69
CA ARG A 272 -2.34 -6.13 -18.76
C ARG A 272 -2.94 -5.62 -20.06
N LEU A 273 -2.24 -5.89 -21.14
CA LEU A 273 -2.73 -5.67 -22.50
C LEU A 273 -3.29 -6.99 -23.03
N LEU A 274 -4.47 -6.91 -23.62
CA LEU A 274 -5.08 -8.02 -24.37
C LEU A 274 -5.21 -7.59 -25.84
N ILE A 275 -4.80 -8.46 -26.74
CA ILE A 275 -5.03 -8.29 -28.19
C ILE A 275 -5.95 -9.42 -28.65
N ASN A 276 -7.12 -9.08 -29.15
CA ASN A 276 -8.14 -10.05 -29.53
C ASN A 276 -8.46 -11.06 -28.40
N GLY A 277 -8.49 -10.57 -27.16
CA GLY A 277 -8.78 -11.36 -25.97
C GLY A 277 -7.62 -12.18 -25.40
N GLN A 278 -6.44 -12.14 -26.00
CA GLN A 278 -5.24 -12.84 -25.53
C GLN A 278 -4.27 -11.84 -24.87
N VAL A 279 -3.70 -12.24 -23.70
CA VAL A 279 -2.71 -11.44 -22.93
C VAL A 279 -1.33 -11.53 -23.59
#